data_cc5f3258babd62776b63e5da942994f1
#
_entry.id   cc5f3258babd62776b63e5da942994f1
#
_cell.length_a   1.000
_cell.length_b   1.000
_cell.length_c   1.000
_cell.angle_alpha   90.00
_cell.angle_beta   90.00
_cell.angle_gamma   90.00
#
_symmetry.space_group_name_H-M   'P 1'
#
loop_
_entity.id
_entity.type
_entity.pdbx_description
1 polymer ?
#
loop_
_entity_poly.entity_id
_entity_poly.type
_entity_poly.pdbx_seq_one_letter_code
_entity_poly.pdbx_strand_id
1 'polypeptide(L)'
;MVRRTLKHSEVIAFLALTAALMFPVLRLQAQEAGEAVDDMTAKYHFLAADDTLAILDEEGRLKGYIEVAQPEEESDDILSYDIVDGSRKNTHVVFRTNRIHGKFYRFSGTVERGKGHEEKDPDYLRLVGDLDIVTVNGDTGKQSAQTMRVTLKSLGKSERPDD
;
A
#
# COMPACT_ATOMS: atom_id res chain seq x y z
N MET A 1 77.35 -22.87 39.75
CA MET A 1 75.97 -22.51 40.07
C MET A 1 75.60 -21.42 39.09
N VAL A 2 75.00 -21.81 37.93
CA VAL A 2 74.75 -20.91 36.81
C VAL A 2 73.21 -20.84 36.63
N ARG A 3 72.59 -19.68 36.91
CA ARG A 3 71.18 -19.44 36.71
C ARG A 3 71.00 -18.99 35.26
N ARG A 4 70.24 -19.77 34.46
CA ARG A 4 69.77 -19.39 33.13
C ARG A 4 68.45 -18.63 33.30
N THR A 5 68.50 -17.35 32.93
CA THR A 5 67.28 -16.53 32.75
C THR A 5 66.69 -16.79 31.35
N LEU A 6 65.48 -17.36 31.30
CA LEU A 6 64.70 -17.48 30.03
C LEU A 6 64.21 -16.09 29.65
N LYS A 7 64.50 -15.67 28.41
CA LYS A 7 63.95 -14.49 27.78
C LYS A 7 62.49 -14.75 27.37
N HIS A 8 61.60 -14.00 28.01
CA HIS A 8 60.17 -13.94 27.66
C HIS A 8 59.91 -12.88 26.60
N SER A 9 60.35 -13.15 25.36
CA SER A 9 60.27 -12.12 24.32
C SER A 9 59.65 -12.55 22.98
N GLU A 10 59.04 -13.74 22.90
CA GLU A 10 58.57 -14.23 21.60
C GLU A 10 57.10 -14.66 21.58
N VAL A 11 56.28 -14.33 22.58
CA VAL A 11 54.85 -14.77 22.60
C VAL A 11 53.85 -13.62 22.29
N ILE A 12 54.28 -12.37 22.05
CA ILE A 12 53.39 -11.24 21.83
C ILE A 12 53.14 -10.92 20.35
N ALA A 13 53.78 -11.60 19.41
CA ALA A 13 53.69 -11.29 17.97
C ALA A 13 52.59 -12.05 17.18
N PHE A 14 51.81 -12.95 17.79
CA PHE A 14 50.82 -13.75 17.06
C PHE A 14 49.34 -13.46 17.37
N LEU A 15 49.03 -12.44 18.17
CA LEU A 15 47.66 -12.15 18.56
C LEU A 15 47.06 -10.85 17.90
N ALA A 16 47.72 -10.27 16.93
CA ALA A 16 47.30 -9.03 16.30
C ALA A 16 46.78 -9.16 14.86
N LEU A 17 46.60 -10.37 14.31
CA LEU A 17 46.26 -10.55 12.88
C LEU A 17 44.92 -11.24 12.61
N THR A 18 44.03 -11.40 13.58
CA THR A 18 42.73 -12.05 13.36
C THR A 18 41.50 -11.19 13.68
N ALA A 19 41.67 -9.87 13.91
CA ALA A 19 40.55 -8.96 14.22
C ALA A 19 40.05 -8.11 13.05
N ALA A 20 40.45 -8.37 11.79
CA ALA A 20 40.18 -7.50 10.65
C ALA A 20 39.20 -8.06 9.60
N LEU A 21 38.39 -9.09 9.89
CA LEU A 21 37.50 -9.70 8.88
C LEU A 21 36.05 -9.93 9.35
N MET A 22 35.56 -9.14 10.28
CA MET A 22 34.13 -9.08 10.61
C MET A 22 33.59 -7.66 10.39
N PHE A 23 33.73 -7.10 9.16
CA PHE A 23 32.84 -6.06 8.73
C PHE A 23 31.51 -6.74 8.38
N PRO A 24 30.42 -6.47 9.12
CA PRO A 24 29.12 -6.82 8.63
C PRO A 24 28.96 -6.02 7.34
N VAL A 25 28.86 -6.71 6.21
CA VAL A 25 28.32 -6.13 4.97
C VAL A 25 26.91 -5.69 5.33
N LEU A 26 26.77 -4.43 5.78
CA LEU A 26 25.49 -3.74 5.69
C LEU A 26 25.15 -3.76 4.19
N ARG A 27 24.40 -4.77 3.78
CA ARG A 27 23.65 -4.69 2.54
C ARG A 27 22.72 -3.50 2.72
N LEU A 28 23.16 -2.36 2.20
CA LEU A 28 22.23 -1.31 1.80
C LEU A 28 21.32 -2.03 0.79
N GLN A 29 20.20 -2.53 1.25
CA GLN A 29 19.06 -2.75 0.38
C GLN A 29 18.70 -1.34 -0.09
N ALA A 30 19.24 -0.94 -1.24
CA ALA A 30 18.64 0.11 -2.02
C ALA A 30 17.22 -0.43 -2.27
N GLN A 31 16.29 0.05 -1.45
CA GLN A 31 14.88 0.00 -1.73
C GLN A 31 14.82 0.69 -3.10
N GLU A 32 14.58 -0.08 -4.16
CA GLU A 32 14.31 0.50 -5.48
C GLU A 32 13.21 1.53 -5.19
N ALA A 33 13.61 2.79 -5.24
CA ALA A 33 12.65 3.88 -5.15
C ALA A 33 11.77 3.68 -6.38
N GLY A 34 10.61 3.07 -6.18
CA GLY A 34 9.65 2.85 -7.24
C GLY A 34 9.44 4.18 -7.95
N GLU A 35 9.27 4.14 -9.26
CA GLU A 35 9.01 5.31 -10.08
C GLU A 35 7.96 6.19 -9.40
N ALA A 36 8.26 7.48 -9.25
CA ALA A 36 7.38 8.41 -8.54
C ALA A 36 6.00 8.44 -9.22
N VAL A 37 4.96 8.38 -8.42
CA VAL A 37 3.57 8.53 -8.88
C VAL A 37 3.15 9.97 -8.61
N ASP A 38 3.10 10.79 -9.63
CA ASP A 38 2.74 12.21 -9.50
C ASP A 38 1.25 12.41 -9.33
N ASP A 39 0.44 11.61 -10.01
CA ASP A 39 -1.02 11.62 -9.97
C ASP A 39 -1.55 10.18 -9.87
N MET A 40 -2.51 9.96 -8.97
CA MET A 40 -3.16 8.67 -8.81
C MET A 40 -4.63 8.67 -9.27
N THR A 41 -5.04 9.70 -9.99
CA THR A 41 -6.39 9.80 -10.55
C THR A 41 -6.66 8.65 -11.51
N ALA A 42 -7.55 7.75 -11.13
CA ALA A 42 -7.92 6.58 -11.93
C ALA A 42 -9.19 5.91 -11.39
N LYS A 43 -9.74 4.98 -12.19
CA LYS A 43 -10.65 3.95 -11.71
C LYS A 43 -9.86 2.68 -11.41
N TYR A 44 -10.20 2.03 -10.33
CA TYR A 44 -9.56 0.80 -9.85
C TYR A 44 -10.60 -0.30 -9.69
N HIS A 45 -10.23 -1.54 -9.97
CA HIS A 45 -10.99 -2.69 -9.47
C HIS A 45 -11.05 -2.65 -7.95
N PHE A 46 -12.24 -2.88 -7.39
CA PHE A 46 -12.39 -2.89 -5.94
C PHE A 46 -12.39 -4.33 -5.40
N LEU A 47 -13.45 -4.84 -4.84
CA LEU A 47 -13.45 -6.17 -4.20
C LEU A 47 -13.99 -7.26 -5.13
N ALA A 48 -15.13 -7.04 -5.76
CA ALA A 48 -15.71 -7.94 -6.75
C ALA A 48 -15.40 -7.46 -8.17
N ALA A 49 -15.69 -8.29 -9.16
CA ALA A 49 -15.42 -8.01 -10.58
C ALA A 49 -16.10 -6.72 -11.06
N ASP A 50 -17.34 -6.49 -10.58
CA ASP A 50 -18.15 -5.33 -10.98
C ASP A 50 -18.03 -4.15 -10.01
N ASP A 51 -17.26 -4.31 -8.93
CA ASP A 51 -17.01 -3.24 -7.97
C ASP A 51 -15.92 -2.31 -8.47
N THR A 52 -16.15 -1.00 -8.33
CA THR A 52 -15.22 0.02 -8.80
C THR A 52 -14.90 1.04 -7.69
N LEU A 53 -13.63 1.41 -7.58
CA LEU A 53 -13.17 2.57 -6.82
C LEU A 53 -12.70 3.64 -7.81
N ALA A 54 -13.36 4.79 -7.85
CA ALA A 54 -12.93 5.97 -8.60
C ALA A 54 -12.23 6.96 -7.67
N ILE A 55 -11.04 7.40 -8.03
CA ILE A 55 -10.27 8.41 -7.29
C ILE A 55 -9.91 9.57 -8.21
N LEU A 56 -10.07 10.79 -7.70
CA LEU A 56 -9.54 12.04 -8.22
C LEU A 56 -8.54 12.57 -7.18
N ASP A 57 -7.29 12.74 -7.59
CA ASP A 57 -6.22 13.31 -6.77
C ASP A 57 -6.02 14.79 -7.09
N GLU A 58 -6.46 15.67 -6.19
CA GLU A 58 -6.30 17.11 -6.31
C GLU A 58 -5.16 17.56 -5.37
N GLU A 59 -3.93 17.46 -5.84
CA GLU A 59 -2.72 17.86 -5.09
C GLU A 59 -2.63 17.21 -3.70
N GLY A 60 -2.95 15.91 -3.64
CA GLY A 60 -2.92 15.13 -2.40
C GLY A 60 -4.23 15.15 -1.60
N ARG A 61 -5.26 15.89 -2.03
CA ARG A 61 -6.62 15.73 -1.53
C ARG A 61 -7.36 14.73 -2.40
N LEU A 62 -7.84 13.65 -1.81
CA LEU A 62 -8.53 12.62 -2.55
C LEU A 62 -10.04 12.81 -2.48
N LYS A 63 -10.68 12.77 -3.63
CA LYS A 63 -12.12 12.69 -3.82
C LYS A 63 -12.48 11.46 -4.63
N GLY A 64 -13.75 11.09 -4.65
CA GLY A 64 -14.22 9.98 -5.45
C GLY A 64 -15.24 9.13 -4.71
N TYR A 65 -15.41 7.91 -5.17
CA TYR A 65 -16.43 7.01 -4.65
C TYR A 65 -16.07 5.54 -4.88
N ILE A 66 -16.73 4.66 -4.12
CA ILE A 66 -16.73 3.22 -4.33
C ILE A 66 -18.12 2.81 -4.78
N GLU A 67 -18.23 2.15 -5.93
CA GLU A 67 -19.46 1.49 -6.39
C GLU A 67 -19.36 0.00 -6.09
N VAL A 68 -20.39 -0.52 -5.44
CA VAL A 68 -20.51 -1.95 -5.07
C VAL A 68 -21.83 -2.48 -5.60
N ALA A 69 -21.76 -3.51 -6.44
CA ALA A 69 -22.93 -4.21 -6.92
C ALA A 69 -23.58 -5.02 -5.78
N GLN A 70 -24.92 -5.05 -5.73
CA GLN A 70 -25.67 -5.86 -4.79
C GLN A 70 -26.36 -7.03 -5.53
N PRO A 71 -25.73 -8.21 -5.60
CA PRO A 71 -26.28 -9.34 -6.38
C PRO A 71 -27.48 -10.02 -5.72
N GLU A 72 -27.85 -9.67 -4.48
CA GLU A 72 -28.89 -10.37 -3.71
C GLU A 72 -30.28 -9.72 -3.78
N GLU A 73 -30.40 -8.52 -4.36
CA GLU A 73 -31.69 -7.87 -4.54
C GLU A 73 -32.14 -8.04 -6.00
N GLU A 74 -33.46 -8.21 -6.23
CA GLU A 74 -34.07 -8.37 -7.58
C GLU A 74 -33.84 -7.13 -8.49
N SER A 75 -33.12 -6.14 -8.03
CA SER A 75 -32.70 -4.94 -8.73
C SER A 75 -31.17 -4.91 -8.87
N ASP A 76 -30.68 -4.54 -10.03
CA ASP A 76 -29.24 -4.28 -10.28
C ASP A 76 -28.77 -2.99 -9.54
N ASP A 77 -29.13 -2.88 -8.24
CA ASP A 77 -28.85 -1.69 -7.46
C ASP A 77 -27.36 -1.61 -7.16
N ILE A 78 -26.76 -0.47 -7.49
CA ILE A 78 -25.38 -0.12 -7.20
C ILE A 78 -25.38 0.82 -6.01
N LEU A 79 -24.67 0.44 -4.92
CA LEU A 79 -24.41 1.36 -3.81
C LEU A 79 -23.15 2.18 -4.08
N SER A 80 -23.28 3.50 -4.00
CA SER A 80 -22.16 4.43 -4.18
C SER A 80 -21.75 5.04 -2.83
N TYR A 81 -20.54 4.73 -2.38
CA TYR A 81 -19.93 5.22 -1.14
C TYR A 81 -18.96 6.36 -1.44
N ASP A 82 -19.32 7.60 -1.19
CA ASP A 82 -18.47 8.77 -1.45
C ASP A 82 -17.27 8.81 -0.49
N ILE A 83 -16.11 9.19 -0.99
CA ILE A 83 -14.94 9.51 -0.16
C ILE A 83 -15.20 10.85 0.52
N VAL A 84 -15.38 10.82 1.85
CA VAL A 84 -15.65 12.02 2.66
C VAL A 84 -14.42 12.58 3.35
N ASP A 85 -13.36 11.76 3.43
CA ASP A 85 -12.07 12.15 3.98
C ASP A 85 -10.99 11.34 3.26
N GLY A 86 -10.11 12.01 2.53
CA GLY A 86 -9.10 11.36 1.74
C GLY A 86 -7.88 12.24 1.52
N SER A 87 -6.70 11.65 1.70
CA SER A 87 -5.43 12.35 1.46
C SER A 87 -4.33 11.42 0.97
N ARG A 88 -3.43 12.00 0.18
CA ARG A 88 -2.17 11.39 -0.26
C ARG A 88 -1.00 12.26 0.18
N LYS A 89 0.02 11.63 0.73
CA LYS A 89 1.31 12.29 1.01
C LYS A 89 2.43 11.43 0.43
N ASN A 90 3.05 11.92 -0.62
CA ASN A 90 3.96 11.14 -1.47
C ASN A 90 3.24 9.88 -2.00
N THR A 91 3.69 8.68 -1.62
CA THR A 91 3.05 7.42 -1.98
C THR A 91 2.02 6.95 -0.96
N HIS A 92 1.99 7.52 0.25
CA HIS A 92 1.06 7.10 1.30
C HIS A 92 -0.34 7.65 1.04
N VAL A 93 -1.33 6.76 1.07
CA VAL A 93 -2.73 7.00 0.73
C VAL A 93 -3.61 6.57 1.89
N VAL A 94 -4.50 7.46 2.33
CA VAL A 94 -5.55 7.13 3.29
C VAL A 94 -6.87 7.72 2.81
N PHE A 95 -7.96 6.97 2.98
CA PHE A 95 -9.29 7.52 2.78
C PHE A 95 -10.36 6.81 3.61
N ARG A 96 -11.49 7.48 3.78
CA ARG A 96 -12.69 6.97 4.43
C ARG A 96 -13.92 7.39 3.63
N THR A 97 -14.90 6.48 3.49
CA THR A 97 -16.16 6.80 2.81
C THR A 97 -17.24 7.27 3.79
N ASN A 98 -18.33 7.83 3.23
CA ASN A 98 -19.58 7.98 3.93
C ASN A 98 -20.11 6.62 4.40
N ARG A 99 -21.15 6.66 5.24
CA ARG A 99 -21.80 5.46 5.77
C ARG A 99 -23.16 5.27 5.09
N ILE A 100 -23.38 4.07 4.52
CA ILE A 100 -24.64 3.66 3.92
C ILE A 100 -25.08 2.33 4.58
N HIS A 101 -26.31 2.24 5.02
CA HIS A 101 -26.89 1.06 5.69
C HIS A 101 -26.00 0.52 6.84
N GLY A 102 -25.39 1.44 7.61
CA GLY A 102 -24.50 1.07 8.71
C GLY A 102 -23.08 0.64 8.27
N LYS A 103 -22.74 0.61 6.99
CA LYS A 103 -21.44 0.17 6.44
C LYS A 103 -20.64 1.32 5.86
N PHE A 104 -19.33 1.29 6.00
CA PHE A 104 -18.39 2.19 5.34
C PHE A 104 -17.02 1.54 5.19
N TYR A 105 -16.15 2.15 4.36
CA TYR A 105 -14.82 1.65 4.07
C TYR A 105 -13.75 2.63 4.56
N ARG A 106 -12.62 2.07 5.02
CA ARG A 106 -11.39 2.82 5.28
C ARG A 106 -10.23 2.12 4.60
N PHE A 107 -9.37 2.87 3.96
CA PHE A 107 -8.16 2.36 3.35
C PHE A 107 -6.94 3.09 3.92
N SER A 108 -5.86 2.35 4.13
CA SER A 108 -4.54 2.88 4.47
C SER A 108 -3.47 2.05 3.77
N GLY A 109 -2.67 2.70 2.93
CA GLY A 109 -1.67 1.98 2.14
C GLY A 109 -0.80 2.91 1.32
N THR A 110 -0.34 2.40 0.20
CA THR A 110 0.51 3.13 -0.74
C THR A 110 0.00 3.02 -2.17
N VAL A 111 0.28 4.04 -2.96
CA VAL A 111 0.17 3.97 -4.42
C VAL A 111 1.54 3.64 -5.02
N GLU A 112 1.56 2.73 -6.00
CA GLU A 112 2.76 2.31 -6.70
C GLU A 112 2.50 2.06 -8.19
N ARG A 113 3.56 2.01 -9.00
CA ARG A 113 3.46 1.58 -10.40
C ARG A 113 3.14 0.09 -10.47
N GLY A 114 2.23 -0.25 -11.37
CA GLY A 114 1.87 -1.63 -11.68
C GLY A 114 2.66 -2.19 -12.85
N LYS A 115 2.00 -3.02 -13.68
CA LYS A 115 2.59 -3.65 -14.86
C LYS A 115 2.26 -2.92 -16.16
N GLY A 116 1.28 -2.03 -16.17
CA GLY A 116 0.95 -1.19 -17.32
C GLY A 116 2.10 -0.21 -17.62
N HIS A 117 2.33 0.08 -18.88
CA HIS A 117 3.40 1.00 -19.32
C HIS A 117 2.90 2.43 -19.46
N GLU A 118 1.62 2.61 -19.79
CA GLU A 118 0.97 3.91 -20.01
C GLU A 118 -0.28 4.03 -19.14
N GLU A 119 -0.72 5.26 -18.84
CA GLU A 119 -1.93 5.51 -18.03
C GLU A 119 -3.21 4.83 -18.55
N LYS A 120 -3.27 4.60 -19.87
CA LYS A 120 -4.41 3.90 -20.50
C LYS A 120 -4.37 2.39 -20.29
N ASP A 121 -3.24 1.84 -19.88
CA ASP A 121 -3.10 0.39 -19.69
C ASP A 121 -3.75 -0.04 -18.38
N PRO A 122 -4.41 -1.20 -18.33
CA PRO A 122 -4.80 -1.82 -17.08
C PRO A 122 -3.58 -2.08 -16.19
N ASP A 123 -3.77 -1.97 -14.87
CA ASP A 123 -2.70 -2.23 -13.91
C ASP A 123 -1.50 -1.26 -14.04
N TYR A 124 -1.73 -0.02 -14.54
CA TYR A 124 -0.72 1.03 -14.58
C TYR A 124 -0.38 1.54 -13.17
N LEU A 125 -1.41 1.70 -12.33
CA LEU A 125 -1.29 2.04 -10.92
C LEU A 125 -1.88 0.94 -10.05
N ARG A 126 -1.35 0.83 -8.84
CA ARG A 126 -1.85 -0.06 -7.79
C ARG A 126 -1.98 0.68 -6.48
N LEU A 127 -3.04 0.39 -5.75
CA LEU A 127 -3.17 0.72 -4.34
C LEU A 127 -2.94 -0.55 -3.54
N VAL A 128 -1.90 -0.56 -2.73
CA VAL A 128 -1.52 -1.71 -1.90
C VAL A 128 -1.62 -1.31 -0.43
N GLY A 129 -2.49 -1.98 0.32
CA GLY A 129 -2.72 -1.56 1.70
C GLY A 129 -3.72 -2.42 2.44
N ASP A 130 -4.15 -1.90 3.58
CA ASP A 130 -5.17 -2.50 4.42
C ASP A 130 -6.50 -1.79 4.18
N LEU A 131 -7.53 -2.58 3.92
CA LEU A 131 -8.91 -2.13 3.76
C LEU A 131 -9.73 -2.63 4.94
N ASP A 132 -10.33 -1.70 5.66
CA ASP A 132 -11.32 -2.00 6.69
C ASP A 132 -12.73 -1.88 6.11
N ILE A 133 -13.50 -2.94 6.24
CA ILE A 133 -14.96 -2.94 6.07
C ILE A 133 -15.56 -2.75 7.44
N VAL A 134 -16.11 -1.57 7.72
CA VAL A 134 -16.64 -1.23 9.04
C VAL A 134 -18.15 -1.31 9.03
N THR A 135 -18.71 -2.06 9.97
CA THR A 135 -20.16 -2.15 10.20
C THR A 135 -20.51 -1.52 11.54
N VAL A 136 -21.55 -0.70 11.54
CA VAL A 136 -22.09 -0.03 12.73
C VAL A 136 -23.47 -0.60 13.03
N ASN A 137 -23.63 -1.20 14.18
CA ASN A 137 -24.95 -1.65 14.64
C ASN A 137 -25.85 -0.44 14.92
N GLY A 138 -27.01 -0.38 14.27
CA GLY A 138 -27.92 0.77 14.33
C GLY A 138 -28.48 1.03 15.73
N ASP A 139 -28.73 -0.03 16.50
CA ASP A 139 -29.38 0.06 17.82
C ASP A 139 -28.39 0.46 18.92
N THR A 140 -27.18 -0.08 18.86
CA THR A 140 -26.18 0.08 19.93
C THR A 140 -25.09 1.10 19.58
N GLY A 141 -24.96 1.50 18.31
CA GLY A 141 -23.85 2.31 17.81
C GLY A 141 -22.49 1.59 17.82
N LYS A 142 -22.46 0.31 18.22
CA LYS A 142 -21.21 -0.46 18.29
C LYS A 142 -20.66 -0.72 16.90
N GLN A 143 -19.35 -0.49 16.74
CA GLN A 143 -18.64 -0.74 15.49
C GLN A 143 -17.89 -2.06 15.54
N SER A 144 -17.88 -2.76 14.41
CA SER A 144 -16.98 -3.88 14.12
C SER A 144 -16.27 -3.62 12.82
N ALA A 145 -15.03 -4.04 12.70
CA ALA A 145 -14.24 -3.90 11.49
C ALA A 145 -13.67 -5.26 11.07
N GLN A 146 -13.75 -5.54 9.78
CA GLN A 146 -13.02 -6.63 9.13
C GLN A 146 -11.91 -6.00 8.31
N THR A 147 -10.67 -6.25 8.67
CA THR A 147 -9.49 -5.76 7.95
C THR A 147 -8.99 -6.83 6.98
N MET A 148 -8.66 -6.42 5.77
CA MET A 148 -8.06 -7.28 4.76
C MET A 148 -6.93 -6.56 4.01
N ARG A 149 -5.88 -7.29 3.65
CA ARG A 149 -4.84 -6.80 2.76
C ARG A 149 -5.33 -6.84 1.32
N VAL A 150 -5.23 -5.72 0.60
CA VAL A 150 -5.70 -5.61 -0.77
C VAL A 150 -4.63 -5.05 -1.72
N THR A 151 -4.77 -5.41 -2.99
CA THR A 151 -4.06 -4.78 -4.11
C THR A 151 -5.11 -4.41 -5.15
N LEU A 152 -5.47 -3.14 -5.18
CA LEU A 152 -6.45 -2.60 -6.11
C LEU A 152 -5.71 -2.10 -7.35
N LYS A 153 -6.07 -2.61 -8.52
CA LYS A 153 -5.39 -2.31 -9.79
C LYS A 153 -6.18 -1.31 -10.60
N SER A 154 -5.52 -0.33 -11.21
CA SER A 154 -6.19 0.59 -12.12
C SER A 154 -6.77 -0.15 -13.34
N LEU A 155 -7.93 0.32 -13.80
CA LEU A 155 -8.65 -0.28 -14.94
C LEU A 155 -8.09 0.16 -16.29
N GLY A 156 -7.23 1.17 -16.31
CA GLY A 156 -6.85 1.86 -17.54
C GLY A 156 -7.95 2.81 -18.03
N LYS A 157 -7.63 3.64 -18.99
CA LYS A 157 -8.63 4.47 -19.66
C LYS A 157 -9.34 3.60 -20.69
N SER A 158 -10.64 3.35 -20.50
CA SER A 158 -11.49 2.85 -21.57
C SER A 158 -11.44 3.87 -22.71
N GLU A 159 -10.92 3.47 -23.87
CA GLU A 159 -11.15 4.24 -25.10
C GLU A 159 -12.66 4.27 -25.28
N ARG A 160 -13.26 5.45 -25.11
CA ARG A 160 -14.64 5.65 -25.55
C ARG A 160 -14.58 5.51 -27.06
N PRO A 161 -15.33 4.59 -27.69
CA PRO A 161 -15.41 4.59 -29.13
C PRO A 161 -15.90 5.98 -29.54
N ASP A 162 -15.11 6.66 -30.36
CA ASP A 162 -15.44 7.96 -30.92
C ASP A 162 -16.76 7.84 -31.65
N ASP A 163 -17.73 8.69 -31.30
CA ASP A 163 -18.99 8.90 -32.01
C ASP A 163 -18.75 9.45 -33.43
#